data_b6c46d4af69fb88b00579eb48534936d
#
_entry.id   b6c46d4af69fb88b00579eb48534936d
#
_cell.length_a   1.000
_cell.length_b   1.000
_cell.length_c   1.000
_cell.angle_alpha   90.00
_cell.angle_beta   90.00
_cell.angle_gamma   90.00
#
_symmetry.space_group_name_H-M   'P 1'
#
loop_
_entity.id
_entity.type
_entity.pdbx_description
1 polymer ?
#
loop_
_entity_poly.entity_id
_entity_poly.type
_entity_poly.pdbx_seq_one_letter_code
_entity_poly.pdbx_strand_id
1 'polypeptide(L)'
;MNFIKKYNLNLTGAITIGADEGQEIPFYKENEIKQLAFFEPRPSAYEKLLESLKDIDSSYHVQTFNVGLGDREEVLPMHTAGGGQSSSFLKPKLHLEMHPSIVFRDDMIYNFPVKTLDSYNFSAEYNFIHMDVQGYELRVLKGGTKTLNNVLALETEVNIIELYEGCVLMDELDNFLVKLNFSRVETNITEFGWGDALYIKNL
;
A
#
# COMPACT_ATOMS: atom_id res chain seq x y z
N MET A 1 4.23 19.84 -0.04
CA MET A 1 2.94 20.57 -0.07
C MET A 1 1.85 19.54 0.12
N ASN A 2 0.90 19.76 1.02
CA ASN A 2 -0.14 18.76 1.30
C ASN A 2 -1.08 18.62 0.08
N PHE A 3 -1.07 17.49 -0.60
CA PHE A 3 -1.86 17.22 -1.80
C PHE A 3 -3.38 17.37 -1.55
N ILE A 4 -3.84 17.10 -0.32
CA ILE A 4 -5.25 17.25 0.06
C ILE A 4 -5.72 18.69 -0.22
N LYS A 5 -4.94 19.67 0.24
CA LYS A 5 -5.25 21.10 0.00
C LYS A 5 -5.06 21.49 -1.47
N LYS A 6 -4.00 20.96 -2.11
CA LYS A 6 -3.68 21.26 -3.52
C LYS A 6 -4.81 20.85 -4.46
N TYR A 7 -5.43 19.69 -4.22
CA TYR A 7 -6.48 19.12 -5.09
C TYR A 7 -7.88 19.25 -4.49
N ASN A 8 -8.02 20.00 -3.37
CA ASN A 8 -9.31 20.24 -2.69
C ASN A 8 -10.06 18.93 -2.36
N LEU A 9 -9.34 17.95 -1.82
CA LEU A 9 -9.90 16.64 -1.48
C LEU A 9 -10.56 16.67 -0.10
N ASN A 10 -11.68 15.97 0.04
CA ASN A 10 -12.32 15.73 1.33
C ASN A 10 -12.09 14.24 1.72
N LEU A 11 -10.96 13.97 2.37
CA LEU A 11 -10.60 12.63 2.80
C LEU A 11 -11.11 12.39 4.22
N THR A 12 -11.96 11.38 4.40
CA THR A 12 -12.60 11.04 5.68
C THR A 12 -12.04 9.77 6.29
N GLY A 13 -11.57 8.85 5.47
CA GLY A 13 -10.98 7.59 5.91
C GLY A 13 -9.90 7.08 4.99
N ALA A 14 -8.93 6.39 5.56
CA ALA A 14 -7.78 5.85 4.87
C ALA A 14 -7.68 4.32 5.05
N ILE A 15 -7.25 3.65 3.99
CA ILE A 15 -6.83 2.26 3.98
C ILE A 15 -5.33 2.25 3.67
N THR A 16 -4.51 1.80 4.62
CA THR A 16 -3.06 1.65 4.47
C THR A 16 -2.75 0.19 4.18
N ILE A 17 -2.12 -0.08 3.05
CA ILE A 17 -1.81 -1.43 2.57
C ILE A 17 -0.30 -1.59 2.48
N GLY A 18 0.27 -2.51 3.26
CA GLY A 18 1.69 -2.55 3.57
C GLY A 18 2.05 -1.55 4.66
N ALA A 19 1.29 -1.59 5.76
CA ALA A 19 1.35 -0.55 6.80
C ALA A 19 2.65 -0.55 7.62
N ASP A 20 3.47 -1.60 7.52
CA ASP A 20 4.71 -1.76 8.28
C ASP A 20 4.50 -1.40 9.76
N GLU A 21 5.20 -0.39 10.27
CA GLU A 21 5.12 0.08 11.66
C GLU A 21 4.16 1.28 11.84
N GLY A 22 3.46 1.72 10.78
CA GLY A 22 2.46 2.81 10.83
C GLY A 22 3.04 4.20 10.60
N GLN A 23 3.96 4.35 9.65
CA GLN A 23 4.64 5.61 9.33
C GLN A 23 3.66 6.71 8.88
N GLU A 24 2.48 6.35 8.34
CA GLU A 24 1.47 7.28 7.83
C GLU A 24 0.55 7.84 8.94
N ILE A 25 0.58 7.28 10.16
CA ILE A 25 -0.29 7.71 11.28
C ILE A 25 -0.17 9.24 11.55
N PRO A 26 1.03 9.86 11.57
CA PRO A 26 1.15 11.30 11.75
C PRO A 26 0.42 12.12 10.68
N PHE A 27 0.50 11.67 9.40
CA PHE A 27 -0.21 12.32 8.29
C PHE A 27 -1.73 12.26 8.48
N TYR A 28 -2.27 11.13 8.93
CA TYR A 28 -3.71 10.99 9.18
C TYR A 28 -4.17 11.89 10.35
N LYS A 29 -3.38 11.97 11.39
CA LYS A 29 -3.65 12.88 12.54
C LYS A 29 -3.64 14.34 12.12
N GLU A 30 -2.63 14.78 11.36
CA GLU A 30 -2.50 16.17 10.87
C GLU A 30 -3.68 16.60 9.98
N ASN A 31 -4.23 15.66 9.21
CA ASN A 31 -5.31 15.93 8.26
C ASN A 31 -6.70 15.50 8.76
N GLU A 32 -6.81 15.11 10.04
CA GLU A 32 -8.07 14.69 10.70
C GLU A 32 -8.81 13.56 9.97
N ILE A 33 -8.06 12.64 9.32
CA ILE A 33 -8.61 11.44 8.69
C ILE A 33 -8.85 10.41 9.78
N LYS A 34 -10.11 10.18 10.15
CA LYS A 34 -10.45 9.47 11.41
C LYS A 34 -10.89 8.02 11.25
N GLN A 35 -11.27 7.59 10.06
CA GLN A 35 -11.56 6.19 9.75
C GLN A 35 -10.30 5.54 9.20
N LEU A 36 -9.65 4.65 9.96
CA LEU A 36 -8.36 4.08 9.60
C LEU A 36 -8.43 2.56 9.52
N ALA A 37 -7.90 1.99 8.44
CA ALA A 37 -7.73 0.57 8.27
C ALA A 37 -6.30 0.26 7.85
N PHE A 38 -5.63 -0.64 8.53
CA PHE A 38 -4.23 -0.99 8.29
C PHE A 38 -4.09 -2.48 7.97
N PHE A 39 -3.36 -2.79 6.92
CA PHE A 39 -3.01 -4.15 6.49
C PHE A 39 -1.51 -4.35 6.50
N GLU A 40 -1.04 -5.28 7.32
CA GLU A 40 0.37 -5.66 7.39
C GLU A 40 0.48 -7.18 7.61
N PRO A 41 1.02 -7.96 6.66
CA PRO A 41 1.11 -9.41 6.78
C PRO A 41 2.17 -9.89 7.76
N ARG A 42 3.28 -9.15 7.94
CA ARG A 42 4.41 -9.59 8.79
C ARG A 42 4.09 -9.38 10.27
N PRO A 43 4.06 -10.46 11.11
CA PRO A 43 3.68 -10.33 12.53
C PRO A 43 4.54 -9.33 13.31
N SER A 44 5.85 -9.31 13.07
CA SER A 44 6.77 -8.41 13.79
C SER A 44 6.54 -6.92 13.49
N ALA A 45 6.20 -6.59 12.24
CA ALA A 45 5.83 -5.21 11.85
C ALA A 45 4.43 -4.88 12.37
N TYR A 46 3.49 -5.83 12.26
CA TYR A 46 2.14 -5.67 12.78
C TYR A 46 2.10 -5.41 14.30
N GLU A 47 2.95 -6.09 15.09
CA GLU A 47 3.08 -5.82 16.53
C GLU A 47 3.55 -4.39 16.80
N LYS A 48 4.50 -3.87 16.01
CA LYS A 48 4.97 -2.48 16.13
C LYS A 48 3.91 -1.48 15.66
N LEU A 49 3.14 -1.81 14.62
CA LEU A 49 1.98 -1.02 14.21
C LEU A 49 0.98 -0.89 15.36
N LEU A 50 0.64 -1.99 16.04
CA LEU A 50 -0.25 -1.96 17.20
C LEU A 50 0.32 -1.09 18.34
N GLU A 51 1.63 -1.11 18.55
CA GLU A 51 2.30 -0.21 19.51
C GLU A 51 2.14 1.26 19.12
N SER A 52 2.37 1.59 17.84
CA SER A 52 2.23 2.96 17.31
C SER A 52 0.79 3.50 17.41
N LEU A 53 -0.20 2.61 17.48
CA LEU A 53 -1.62 2.95 17.58
C LEU A 53 -2.13 3.07 19.04
N LYS A 54 -1.33 2.69 20.06
CA LYS A 54 -1.79 2.67 21.46
C LYS A 54 -2.29 4.03 21.97
N ASP A 55 -1.62 5.10 21.54
CA ASP A 55 -1.92 6.47 21.99
C ASP A 55 -2.75 7.25 20.95
N ILE A 56 -3.46 6.54 20.06
CA ILE A 56 -4.37 7.21 19.16
C ILE A 56 -5.63 7.64 19.91
N ASP A 57 -6.09 8.87 19.60
CA ASP A 57 -7.27 9.43 20.26
C ASP A 57 -8.54 8.61 20.00
N SER A 58 -9.41 8.51 21.01
CA SER A 58 -10.66 7.71 20.93
C SER A 58 -11.67 8.20 19.89
N SER A 59 -11.46 9.40 19.30
CA SER A 59 -12.27 9.88 18.18
C SER A 59 -11.91 9.21 16.85
N TYR A 60 -10.81 8.45 16.79
CA TYR A 60 -10.44 7.66 15.62
C TYR A 60 -11.07 6.27 15.67
N HIS A 61 -11.61 5.85 14.55
CA HIS A 61 -12.06 4.47 14.35
C HIS A 61 -10.96 3.70 13.61
N VAL A 62 -10.31 2.77 14.32
CA VAL A 62 -9.14 2.04 13.81
C VAL A 62 -9.45 0.56 13.67
N GLN A 63 -9.14 0.02 12.50
CA GLN A 63 -9.16 -1.42 12.21
C GLN A 63 -7.77 -1.87 11.78
N THR A 64 -7.32 -3.01 12.26
CA THR A 64 -6.01 -3.57 11.90
C THR A 64 -6.13 -5.03 11.50
N PHE A 65 -5.38 -5.43 10.48
CA PHE A 65 -5.46 -6.76 9.88
C PHE A 65 -4.05 -7.31 9.63
N ASN A 66 -3.71 -8.41 10.31
CA ASN A 66 -2.45 -9.11 10.08
C ASN A 66 -2.58 -10.08 8.90
N VAL A 67 -2.66 -9.54 7.68
CA VAL A 67 -2.91 -10.26 6.45
C VAL A 67 -2.38 -9.47 5.25
N GLY A 68 -1.93 -10.16 4.22
CA GLY A 68 -1.63 -9.55 2.93
C GLY A 68 -2.89 -9.34 2.08
N LEU A 69 -2.80 -8.47 1.08
CA LEU A 69 -3.86 -8.28 0.10
C LEU A 69 -3.39 -8.67 -1.31
N GLY A 70 -4.35 -9.15 -2.13
CA GLY A 70 -4.11 -9.57 -3.50
C GLY A 70 -5.40 -9.72 -4.31
N ASP A 71 -5.32 -10.34 -5.50
CA ASP A 71 -6.45 -10.48 -6.42
C ASP A 71 -7.39 -11.66 -6.07
N ARG A 72 -7.00 -12.54 -5.13
CA ARG A 72 -7.77 -13.68 -4.63
C ARG A 72 -7.32 -14.10 -3.24
N GLU A 73 -8.13 -14.95 -2.59
CA GLU A 73 -7.78 -15.56 -1.32
C GLU A 73 -6.82 -16.73 -1.54
N GLU A 74 -5.63 -16.65 -0.95
CA GLU A 74 -4.61 -17.70 -1.04
C GLU A 74 -3.58 -17.56 0.10
N VAL A 75 -2.61 -18.48 0.13
CA VAL A 75 -1.43 -18.37 1.00
C VAL A 75 -0.20 -18.24 0.10
N LEU A 76 0.56 -17.17 0.26
CA LEU A 76 1.71 -16.88 -0.58
C LEU A 76 3.01 -16.83 0.22
N PRO A 77 4.12 -17.29 -0.38
CA PRO A 77 5.44 -17.02 0.17
C PRO A 77 5.77 -15.53 0.04
N MET A 78 6.30 -14.94 1.10
CA MET A 78 6.85 -13.58 1.10
C MET A 78 8.36 -13.67 1.28
N HIS A 79 9.09 -13.02 0.40
CA HIS A 79 10.53 -12.83 0.51
C HIS A 79 10.79 -11.67 1.46
N THR A 80 11.16 -11.99 2.71
CA THR A 80 11.38 -10.95 3.71
C THR A 80 12.79 -10.40 3.63
N ALA A 81 12.90 -9.08 3.65
CA ALA A 81 14.17 -8.37 3.67
C ALA A 81 14.70 -8.24 5.11
N GLY A 82 16.00 -8.25 5.26
CA GLY A 82 16.66 -7.85 6.51
C GLY A 82 16.36 -6.37 6.79
N GLY A 83 15.62 -6.10 7.87
CA GLY A 83 15.10 -4.77 8.17
C GLY A 83 13.61 -4.57 7.82
N GLY A 84 13.04 -5.43 6.98
CA GLY A 84 11.59 -5.55 6.79
C GLY A 84 11.01 -4.76 5.60
N GLN A 85 11.36 -3.52 5.41
CA GLN A 85 10.68 -2.56 4.51
C GLN A 85 10.64 -2.98 3.02
N SER A 86 11.61 -3.70 2.52
CA SER A 86 11.63 -4.20 1.12
C SER A 86 11.04 -5.60 0.97
N SER A 87 10.22 -6.07 1.91
CA SER A 87 9.61 -7.41 1.84
C SER A 87 8.48 -7.46 0.84
N SER A 88 8.44 -8.49 -0.02
CA SER A 88 7.45 -8.61 -1.09
C SER A 88 6.95 -10.05 -1.25
N PHE A 89 5.72 -10.21 -1.76
CA PHE A 89 5.24 -11.49 -2.29
C PHE A 89 5.90 -11.87 -3.63
N LEU A 90 6.63 -10.93 -4.24
CA LEU A 90 7.43 -11.16 -5.43
C LEU A 90 8.90 -11.38 -5.06
N LYS A 91 9.57 -12.19 -5.85
CA LYS A 91 10.99 -12.44 -5.67
C LYS A 91 11.82 -11.20 -6.07
N PRO A 92 12.79 -10.76 -5.25
CA PRO A 92 13.65 -9.64 -5.62
C PRO A 92 14.48 -9.97 -6.87
N LYS A 93 14.60 -8.99 -7.78
CA LYS A 93 15.34 -9.07 -9.04
C LYS A 93 16.40 -7.96 -9.12
N LEU A 94 16.13 -6.87 -9.85
CA LEU A 94 17.05 -5.72 -9.91
C LEU A 94 17.20 -5.02 -8.56
N HIS A 95 16.26 -5.21 -7.63
CA HIS A 95 16.37 -4.74 -6.26
C HIS A 95 17.69 -5.14 -5.59
N LEU A 96 18.19 -6.37 -5.84
CA LEU A 96 19.44 -6.87 -5.27
C LEU A 96 20.67 -6.11 -5.78
N GLU A 97 20.60 -5.58 -7.00
CA GLU A 97 21.68 -4.80 -7.62
C GLU A 97 21.63 -3.34 -7.16
N MET A 98 20.41 -2.77 -7.08
CA MET A 98 20.20 -1.37 -6.72
C MET A 98 20.38 -1.12 -5.22
N HIS A 99 20.07 -2.11 -4.37
CA HIS A 99 20.14 -2.03 -2.92
C HIS A 99 20.96 -3.18 -2.30
N PRO A 100 22.28 -3.29 -2.60
CA PRO A 100 23.10 -4.44 -2.19
C PRO A 100 23.28 -4.59 -0.68
N SER A 101 22.93 -3.57 0.10
CA SER A 101 22.94 -3.62 1.57
C SER A 101 21.71 -4.32 2.15
N ILE A 102 20.63 -4.47 1.38
CA ILE A 102 19.41 -5.15 1.81
C ILE A 102 19.55 -6.65 1.53
N VAL A 103 19.46 -7.45 2.58
CA VAL A 103 19.71 -8.89 2.52
C VAL A 103 18.39 -9.64 2.41
N PHE A 104 18.27 -10.45 1.37
CA PHE A 104 17.24 -11.48 1.22
C PHE A 104 17.90 -12.85 1.30
N ARG A 105 17.32 -13.79 2.04
CA ARG A 105 17.85 -15.14 2.20
C ARG A 105 16.72 -16.16 2.10
N ASP A 106 17.02 -17.36 1.65
CA ASP A 106 16.05 -18.44 1.49
C ASP A 106 15.40 -18.86 2.83
N ASP A 107 16.10 -18.73 3.94
CA ASP A 107 15.58 -19.00 5.29
C ASP A 107 14.70 -17.85 5.85
N MET A 108 14.51 -16.77 5.08
CA MET A 108 13.63 -15.64 5.39
C MET A 108 12.37 -15.62 4.50
N ILE A 109 12.01 -16.74 3.91
CA ILE A 109 10.76 -16.89 3.15
C ILE A 109 9.70 -17.49 4.07
N TYR A 110 8.63 -16.75 4.30
CA TYR A 110 7.52 -17.16 5.16
C TYR A 110 6.20 -17.09 4.39
N ASN A 111 5.29 -18.01 4.69
CA ASN A 111 3.97 -18.04 4.06
C ASN A 111 2.98 -17.20 4.85
N PHE A 112 2.29 -16.29 4.15
CA PHE A 112 1.26 -15.45 4.76
C PHE A 112 -0.09 -15.60 4.05
N PRO A 113 -1.19 -15.50 4.79
CA PRO A 113 -2.52 -15.43 4.17
C PRO A 113 -2.67 -14.13 3.39
N VAL A 114 -3.32 -14.25 2.23
CA VAL A 114 -3.67 -13.13 1.35
C VAL A 114 -5.19 -13.15 1.15
N LYS A 115 -5.82 -12.00 1.22
CA LYS A 115 -7.24 -11.80 0.97
C LYS A 115 -7.46 -10.72 -0.09
N THR A 116 -8.69 -10.57 -0.54
CA THR A 116 -9.05 -9.46 -1.42
C THR A 116 -9.49 -8.25 -0.59
N LEU A 117 -9.16 -7.05 -1.04
CA LEU A 117 -9.60 -5.82 -0.38
C LEU A 117 -11.14 -5.73 -0.34
N ASP A 118 -11.80 -6.18 -1.39
CA ASP A 118 -13.26 -6.19 -1.50
C ASP A 118 -13.96 -7.11 -0.49
N SER A 119 -13.25 -8.10 0.09
CA SER A 119 -13.83 -9.00 1.09
C SER A 119 -14.14 -8.31 2.43
N TYR A 120 -13.57 -7.15 2.68
CA TYR A 120 -13.78 -6.36 3.90
C TYR A 120 -14.98 -5.42 3.85
N ASN A 121 -15.56 -5.19 2.66
CA ASN A 121 -16.75 -4.38 2.45
C ASN A 121 -16.70 -2.98 3.10
N PHE A 122 -15.60 -2.26 2.91
CA PHE A 122 -15.41 -0.91 3.45
C PHE A 122 -16.52 0.04 2.99
N SER A 123 -16.98 0.89 3.91
CA SER A 123 -17.96 1.95 3.61
C SER A 123 -17.33 3.06 2.73
N ALA A 124 -18.18 3.92 2.18
CA ALA A 124 -17.73 5.07 1.39
C ALA A 124 -16.92 6.11 2.18
N GLU A 125 -16.87 6.00 3.50
CA GLU A 125 -16.02 6.83 4.35
C GLU A 125 -14.53 6.57 4.13
N TYR A 126 -14.17 5.33 3.74
CA TYR A 126 -12.80 4.96 3.39
C TYR A 126 -12.51 5.36 1.94
N ASN A 127 -12.13 6.61 1.74
CA ASN A 127 -12.01 7.24 0.44
C ASN A 127 -10.58 7.62 0.02
N PHE A 128 -9.59 7.21 0.81
CA PHE A 128 -8.16 7.32 0.50
C PHE A 128 -7.48 5.96 0.66
N ILE A 129 -6.59 5.63 -0.26
CA ILE A 129 -5.69 4.47 -0.14
C ILE A 129 -4.26 4.97 -0.17
N HIS A 130 -3.47 4.53 0.81
CA HIS A 130 -2.01 4.56 0.77
C HIS A 130 -1.51 3.13 0.64
N MET A 131 -0.66 2.86 -0.34
CA MET A 131 -0.23 1.49 -0.65
C MET A 131 1.25 1.43 -1.01
N ASP A 132 1.98 0.59 -0.26
CA ASP A 132 3.37 0.21 -0.52
C ASP A 132 3.50 -1.31 -0.28
N VAL A 133 3.45 -2.09 -1.34
CA VAL A 133 3.50 -3.57 -1.30
C VAL A 133 4.61 -4.15 -2.18
N GLN A 134 5.58 -3.30 -2.48
CA GLN A 134 6.84 -3.66 -3.11
C GLN A 134 6.65 -4.46 -4.41
N GLY A 135 5.91 -3.85 -5.35
CA GLY A 135 5.67 -4.37 -6.71
C GLY A 135 4.39 -5.20 -6.87
N TYR A 136 3.62 -5.47 -5.79
CA TYR A 136 2.40 -6.29 -5.83
C TYR A 136 1.11 -5.46 -5.99
N GLU A 137 1.22 -4.16 -6.24
CA GLU A 137 0.15 -3.15 -6.24
C GLU A 137 -1.02 -3.52 -7.15
N LEU A 138 -0.74 -3.91 -8.40
CA LEU A 138 -1.79 -4.26 -9.37
C LEU A 138 -2.63 -5.47 -8.93
N ARG A 139 -2.03 -6.43 -8.23
CA ARG A 139 -2.74 -7.58 -7.66
C ARG A 139 -3.71 -7.14 -6.58
N VAL A 140 -3.26 -6.26 -5.69
CA VAL A 140 -4.11 -5.66 -4.65
C VAL A 140 -5.28 -4.90 -5.26
N LEU A 141 -5.01 -4.02 -6.23
CA LEU A 141 -6.06 -3.21 -6.88
C LEU A 141 -7.08 -4.05 -7.65
N LYS A 142 -6.66 -5.16 -8.28
CA LYS A 142 -7.58 -6.11 -8.92
C LYS A 142 -8.52 -6.78 -7.90
N GLY A 143 -8.05 -7.03 -6.68
CA GLY A 143 -8.86 -7.54 -5.58
C GLY A 143 -9.71 -6.49 -4.86
N GLY A 144 -9.62 -5.21 -5.26
CA GLY A 144 -10.28 -4.06 -4.61
C GLY A 144 -11.18 -3.23 -5.52
N THR A 145 -11.61 -3.75 -6.67
CA THR A 145 -12.32 -2.95 -7.68
C THR A 145 -13.64 -2.35 -7.20
N LYS A 146 -14.34 -3.00 -6.27
CA LYS A 146 -15.56 -2.45 -5.65
C LYS A 146 -15.21 -1.34 -4.65
N THR A 147 -14.21 -1.58 -3.81
CA THR A 147 -13.71 -0.58 -2.83
C THR A 147 -13.23 0.69 -3.56
N LEU A 148 -12.51 0.52 -4.67
CA LEU A 148 -12.03 1.63 -5.50
C LEU A 148 -13.14 2.53 -6.06
N ASN A 149 -14.40 2.09 -6.11
CA ASN A 149 -15.51 2.96 -6.52
C ASN A 149 -15.72 4.14 -5.54
N ASN A 150 -15.39 3.96 -4.27
CA ASN A 150 -15.53 4.98 -3.23
C ASN A 150 -14.25 5.82 -3.04
N VAL A 151 -13.11 5.36 -3.54
CA VAL A 151 -11.81 6.02 -3.36
C VAL A 151 -11.72 7.28 -4.22
N LEU A 152 -11.34 8.40 -3.60
CA LEU A 152 -11.11 9.70 -4.25
C LEU A 152 -9.63 9.88 -4.61
N ALA A 153 -8.74 9.37 -3.78
CA ALA A 153 -7.30 9.45 -4.01
C ALA A 153 -6.59 8.14 -3.63
N LEU A 154 -5.58 7.80 -4.39
CA LEU A 154 -4.69 6.67 -4.17
C LEU A 154 -3.24 7.17 -4.28
N GLU A 155 -2.48 7.04 -3.20
CA GLU A 155 -1.03 7.21 -3.20
C GLU A 155 -0.39 5.83 -3.14
N THR A 156 0.54 5.55 -4.05
CA THR A 156 1.13 4.21 -4.14
C THR A 156 2.55 4.26 -4.66
N GLU A 157 3.39 3.30 -4.20
CA GLU A 157 4.66 3.04 -4.84
C GLU A 157 4.44 2.65 -6.31
N VAL A 158 5.34 3.12 -7.18
CA VAL A 158 5.38 2.79 -8.61
C VAL A 158 6.80 2.46 -9.04
N ASN A 159 6.91 1.56 -10.00
CA ASN A 159 8.19 1.11 -10.54
C ASN A 159 8.28 1.40 -12.04
N ILE A 160 9.40 1.93 -12.52
CA ILE A 160 9.69 2.09 -13.95
C ILE A 160 10.65 1.02 -14.47
N ILE A 161 11.21 0.21 -13.58
CA ILE A 161 12.03 -0.97 -13.87
C ILE A 161 11.56 -2.16 -13.02
N GLU A 162 11.91 -3.37 -13.43
CA GLU A 162 11.49 -4.60 -12.75
C GLU A 162 12.39 -4.88 -11.53
N LEU A 163 12.10 -4.22 -10.40
CA LEU A 163 12.83 -4.44 -9.15
C LEU A 163 12.55 -5.81 -8.54
N TYR A 164 11.33 -6.31 -8.69
CA TYR A 164 10.90 -7.66 -8.30
C TYR A 164 10.38 -8.43 -9.51
N GLU A 165 10.52 -9.74 -9.54
CA GLU A 165 10.09 -10.59 -10.66
C GLU A 165 8.58 -10.43 -10.92
N GLY A 166 8.23 -9.89 -12.10
CA GLY A 166 6.84 -9.68 -12.50
C GLY A 166 6.12 -8.56 -11.73
N CYS A 167 6.85 -7.63 -11.11
CA CYS A 167 6.23 -6.44 -10.51
C CYS A 167 5.51 -5.61 -11.58
N VAL A 168 4.44 -4.94 -11.16
CA VAL A 168 3.75 -4.01 -12.05
C VAL A 168 4.64 -2.80 -12.36
N LEU A 169 4.70 -2.42 -13.64
CA LEU A 169 5.32 -1.17 -14.04
C LEU A 169 4.29 -0.03 -14.06
N MET A 170 4.75 1.19 -13.87
CA MET A 170 3.92 2.39 -13.76
C MET A 170 2.92 2.53 -14.91
N ASP A 171 3.33 2.27 -16.16
CA ASP A 171 2.44 2.35 -17.32
C ASP A 171 1.31 1.31 -17.28
N GLU A 172 1.56 0.13 -16.73
CA GLU A 172 0.52 -0.90 -16.56
C GLU A 172 -0.47 -0.50 -15.47
N LEU A 173 0.04 0.13 -14.39
CA LEU A 173 -0.78 0.65 -13.30
C LEU A 173 -1.67 1.80 -13.80
N ASP A 174 -1.10 2.74 -14.58
CA ASP A 174 -1.83 3.81 -15.26
C ASP A 174 -2.97 3.25 -16.13
N ASN A 175 -2.65 2.25 -16.97
CA ASN A 175 -3.62 1.60 -17.86
C ASN A 175 -4.76 0.87 -17.12
N PHE A 176 -4.51 0.40 -15.90
CA PHE A 176 -5.54 -0.18 -15.05
C PHE A 176 -6.40 0.90 -14.41
N LEU A 177 -5.77 1.89 -13.80
CA LEU A 177 -6.45 2.93 -13.00
C LEU A 177 -7.27 3.90 -13.86
N VAL A 178 -6.83 4.20 -15.09
CA VAL A 178 -7.62 5.04 -16.02
C VAL A 178 -8.98 4.43 -16.37
N LYS A 179 -9.09 3.08 -16.42
CA LYS A 179 -10.37 2.38 -16.64
C LYS A 179 -11.34 2.51 -15.45
N LEU A 180 -10.81 2.88 -14.27
CA LEU A 180 -11.57 3.13 -13.05
C LEU A 180 -11.73 4.63 -12.78
N ASN A 181 -11.51 5.47 -13.80
CA ASN A 181 -11.60 6.93 -13.77
C ASN A 181 -10.56 7.62 -12.85
N PHE A 182 -9.40 7.02 -12.64
CA PHE A 182 -8.29 7.71 -11.98
C PHE A 182 -7.33 8.33 -12.98
N SER A 183 -6.77 9.48 -12.63
CA SER A 183 -5.66 10.12 -13.34
C SER A 183 -4.47 10.28 -12.41
N ARG A 184 -3.27 9.92 -12.87
CA ARG A 184 -2.04 10.20 -12.16
C ARG A 184 -1.74 11.71 -12.23
N VAL A 185 -1.62 12.36 -11.08
CA VAL A 185 -1.46 13.82 -10.96
C VAL A 185 -0.11 14.25 -10.40
N GLU A 186 0.54 13.38 -9.65
CA GLU A 186 1.90 13.58 -9.14
C GLU A 186 2.71 12.29 -9.27
N THR A 187 4.02 12.45 -9.47
CA THR A 187 4.98 11.33 -9.52
C THR A 187 6.34 11.83 -9.07
N ASN A 188 6.96 11.07 -8.19
CA ASN A 188 8.32 11.33 -7.73
C ASN A 188 9.12 10.03 -7.84
N ILE A 189 9.97 9.91 -8.87
CA ILE A 189 10.79 8.71 -9.12
C ILE A 189 12.21 8.96 -8.63
N THR A 190 12.74 8.01 -7.87
CA THR A 190 14.13 8.00 -7.42
C THR A 190 15.08 7.61 -8.56
N GLU A 191 16.36 7.81 -8.35
CA GLU A 191 17.41 7.34 -9.28
C GLU A 191 17.46 5.80 -9.42
N PHE A 192 16.82 5.08 -8.50
CA PHE A 192 16.76 3.62 -8.47
C PHE A 192 15.56 3.04 -9.23
N GLY A 193 14.75 3.88 -9.90
CA GLY A 193 13.65 3.44 -10.76
C GLY A 193 12.37 3.06 -10.03
N TRP A 194 12.22 3.42 -8.77
CA TRP A 194 10.99 3.36 -7.99
C TRP A 194 10.65 4.72 -7.39
N GLY A 195 9.45 4.89 -6.92
CA GLY A 195 9.02 6.15 -6.29
C GLY A 195 7.54 6.13 -6.00
N ASP A 196 6.97 7.30 -5.70
CA ASP A 196 5.57 7.44 -5.32
C ASP A 196 4.78 8.16 -6.42
N ALA A 197 3.56 7.73 -6.60
CA ALA A 197 2.60 8.37 -7.48
C ALA A 197 1.26 8.61 -6.77
N LEU A 198 0.69 9.78 -7.02
CA LEU A 198 -0.66 10.14 -6.58
C LEU A 198 -1.62 10.04 -7.76
N TYR A 199 -2.68 9.28 -7.58
CA TYR A 199 -3.81 9.18 -8.49
C TYR A 199 -5.05 9.79 -7.86
N ILE A 200 -5.78 10.58 -8.63
CA ILE A 200 -7.05 11.18 -8.19
C ILE A 200 -8.17 10.73 -9.12
N LYS A 201 -9.32 10.43 -8.54
CA LYS A 201 -10.52 10.04 -9.29
C LYS A 201 -11.12 11.25 -10.00
N ASN A 202 -11.37 11.11 -11.29
CA ASN A 202 -12.11 12.10 -12.07
C ASN A 202 -13.60 11.99 -11.72
N LEU A 203 -14.18 13.05 -11.18
CA LEU A 203 -15.58 13.17 -10.77
C LEU A 203 -16.47 13.53 -11.96
#